data_cff9a78cd5a2777d15b846af83079c95
#
_entry.id   cff9a78cd5a2777d15b846af83079c95
#
_cell.length_a   1.000
_cell.length_b   1.000
_cell.length_c   1.000
_cell.angle_alpha   90.00
_cell.angle_beta   90.00
_cell.angle_gamma   90.00
#
_symmetry.space_group_name_H-M   'P 1'
#
loop_
_entity.id
_entity.type
_entity.pdbx_description
1 polymer ?
#
loop_
_entity_poly.entity_id
_entity_poly.type
_entity_poly.pdbx_seq_one_letter_code
_entity_poly.pdbx_strand_id
1 'polypeptide(L)'
;DLAFDLAKALNTKLRANPDLPVIVEAQHGIRATVIGASQFTVQVSGKTIFADSLDFLPLRNVPVVHPNIDLSLEDIDVDIIAAEIVNACRMRDVNRDSQVALSFAWKGDPSYQRLKAIADAIDQALCRPDRIAPLVIVIDGDVGRLLGRILNKELNKGKYVLSLDGVVLSDLDFIDVGELINPP
;
A
#
# COMPACT_ATOMS: atom_id res chain seq x y z
N ASP A 1 -2.18 36.09 -0.06
CA ASP A 1 -2.86 34.93 0.52
C ASP A 1 -2.64 34.93 2.03
N LEU A 2 -3.71 35.07 2.81
CA LEU A 2 -3.68 35.21 4.26
C LEU A 2 -2.95 34.03 4.93
N ALA A 3 -3.01 32.84 4.36
CA ALA A 3 -2.36 31.65 4.87
C ALA A 3 -0.83 31.76 4.82
N PHE A 4 -0.29 32.37 3.76
CA PHE A 4 1.16 32.56 3.64
C PHE A 4 1.68 33.59 4.66
N ASP A 5 0.97 34.70 4.85
CA ASP A 5 1.35 35.73 5.80
C ASP A 5 1.25 35.26 7.24
N LEU A 6 0.21 34.47 7.56
CA LEU A 6 0.04 33.83 8.86
C LEU A 6 1.16 32.81 9.12
N ALA A 7 1.47 31.95 8.18
CA ALA A 7 2.54 30.96 8.31
C ALA A 7 3.92 31.64 8.54
N LYS A 8 4.18 32.72 7.81
CA LYS A 8 5.40 33.51 7.97
C LYS A 8 5.49 34.17 9.36
N ALA A 9 4.38 34.77 9.82
CA ALA A 9 4.32 35.40 11.13
C ALA A 9 4.48 34.40 12.27
N LEU A 10 3.84 33.24 12.17
CA LEU A 10 3.99 32.14 13.14
C LEU A 10 5.42 31.60 13.17
N ASN A 11 6.00 31.33 12.00
CA ASN A 11 7.37 30.81 11.93
C ASN A 11 8.39 31.80 12.54
N THR A 12 8.21 33.10 12.30
CA THR A 12 9.05 34.12 12.89
C THR A 12 8.93 34.15 14.42
N LYS A 13 7.70 34.09 14.96
CA LYS A 13 7.48 34.10 16.41
C LYS A 13 7.98 32.82 17.09
N LEU A 14 7.78 31.68 16.47
CA LEU A 14 8.23 30.38 17.00
C LEU A 14 9.76 30.29 17.05
N ARG A 15 10.45 30.77 16.02
CA ARG A 15 11.93 30.78 15.99
C ARG A 15 12.56 31.81 16.91
N ALA A 16 11.82 32.88 17.25
CA ALA A 16 12.30 33.92 18.15
C ALA A 16 12.16 33.57 19.66
N ASN A 17 11.49 32.50 19.99
CA ASN A 17 11.26 32.08 21.37
C ASN A 17 12.14 30.86 21.72
N PRO A 18 13.22 31.06 22.54
CA PRO A 18 14.14 29.97 22.90
C PRO A 18 13.52 28.90 23.82
N ASP A 19 12.38 29.18 24.45
CA ASP A 19 11.70 28.25 25.36
C ASP A 19 10.81 27.25 24.63
N LEU A 20 10.65 27.41 23.31
CA LEU A 20 9.86 26.48 22.51
C LEU A 20 10.71 25.35 21.93
N PRO A 21 10.13 24.14 21.78
CA PRO A 21 10.82 23.03 21.16
C PRO A 21 11.20 23.34 19.70
N VAL A 22 12.26 22.69 19.24
CA VAL A 22 12.76 22.84 17.87
C VAL A 22 11.67 22.49 16.87
N ILE A 23 11.44 23.37 15.89
CA ILE A 23 10.50 23.12 14.79
C ILE A 23 11.15 22.12 13.85
N VAL A 24 10.52 20.95 13.73
CA VAL A 24 10.93 19.89 12.79
C VAL A 24 10.01 19.95 11.57
N GLU A 25 10.59 19.81 10.39
CA GLU A 25 9.82 19.76 9.17
C GLU A 25 9.02 18.43 9.10
N ALA A 26 7.69 18.55 9.02
CA ALA A 26 6.83 17.37 8.99
C ALA A 26 6.83 16.74 7.58
N GLN A 27 7.04 15.41 7.51
CA GLN A 27 7.05 14.69 6.23
C GLN A 27 5.71 14.72 5.49
N HIS A 28 4.60 14.87 6.21
CA HIS A 28 3.24 14.77 5.64
C HIS A 28 2.46 16.10 5.64
N GLY A 29 2.94 17.15 6.31
CA GLY A 29 2.38 18.49 6.27
C GLY A 29 0.86 18.56 6.39
N ILE A 30 0.20 19.14 5.40
CA ILE A 30 -1.26 19.35 5.36
C ILE A 30 -2.06 18.03 5.35
N ARG A 31 -1.45 16.93 4.92
CA ARG A 31 -2.10 15.59 4.88
C ARG A 31 -2.18 14.91 6.26
N ALA A 32 -1.48 15.41 7.27
CA ALA A 32 -1.42 14.76 8.59
C ALA A 32 -2.80 14.56 9.23
N THR A 33 -3.72 15.51 9.09
CA THR A 33 -5.09 15.41 9.61
C THR A 33 -5.90 14.36 8.86
N VAL A 34 -5.76 14.31 7.53
CA VAL A 34 -6.44 13.33 6.68
C VAL A 34 -5.91 11.92 6.97
N ILE A 35 -4.61 11.77 7.10
CA ILE A 35 -3.97 10.50 7.48
C ILE A 35 -4.50 10.02 8.84
N GLY A 36 -4.54 10.89 9.84
CA GLY A 36 -5.04 10.54 11.17
C GLY A 36 -6.54 10.20 11.22
N ALA A 37 -7.34 10.81 10.33
CA ALA A 37 -8.78 10.55 10.25
C ALA A 37 -9.12 9.29 9.43
N SER A 38 -8.24 8.87 8.52
CA SER A 38 -8.47 7.77 7.57
C SER A 38 -7.75 6.48 7.96
N GLN A 39 -7.13 6.44 9.14
CA GLN A 39 -6.39 5.24 9.57
C GLN A 39 -7.33 4.09 9.91
N PHE A 40 -7.12 3.00 9.23
CA PHE A 40 -7.74 1.71 9.53
C PHE A 40 -6.65 0.70 9.87
N THR A 41 -6.77 0.05 11.01
CA THR A 41 -5.82 -0.99 11.40
C THR A 41 -6.31 -2.34 10.93
N VAL A 42 -5.60 -2.94 10.00
CA VAL A 42 -5.82 -4.32 9.59
C VAL A 42 -5.08 -5.24 10.56
N GLN A 43 -5.83 -6.05 11.28
CA GLN A 43 -5.26 -7.08 12.12
C GLN A 43 -5.04 -8.35 11.30
N VAL A 44 -3.81 -8.82 11.32
CA VAL A 44 -3.38 -9.96 10.52
C VAL A 44 -3.71 -11.25 11.29
N SER A 45 -4.55 -12.12 10.73
CA SER A 45 -4.85 -13.44 11.30
C SER A 45 -4.40 -14.56 10.36
N GLY A 46 -3.83 -15.63 10.90
CA GLY A 46 -3.09 -16.67 10.15
C GLY A 46 -3.86 -17.50 9.11
N LYS A 47 -5.19 -17.29 8.93
CA LYS A 47 -6.00 -18.10 8.00
C LYS A 47 -6.17 -17.47 6.60
N THR A 48 -6.02 -16.15 6.48
CA THR A 48 -6.36 -15.38 5.27
C THR A 48 -5.18 -14.60 4.70
N ILE A 49 -3.95 -14.98 5.05
CA ILE A 49 -2.77 -14.25 4.66
C ILE A 49 -1.71 -15.13 4.01
N PHE A 50 -0.98 -14.48 3.12
CA PHE A 50 0.35 -14.90 2.72
C PHE A 50 1.35 -13.83 3.16
N ALA A 51 2.37 -14.21 3.91
CA ALA A 51 3.55 -13.40 4.20
C ALA A 51 4.77 -14.29 4.08
N ASP A 52 5.83 -13.78 3.45
CA ASP A 52 7.10 -14.50 3.36
C ASP A 52 7.89 -14.36 4.67
N SER A 53 7.89 -13.18 5.26
CA SER A 53 8.39 -12.86 6.59
C SER A 53 7.40 -11.92 7.27
N LEU A 54 7.41 -11.93 8.59
CA LEU A 54 6.62 -11.01 9.42
C LEU A 54 7.51 -9.99 10.13
N ASP A 55 8.83 -10.03 9.91
CA ASP A 55 9.81 -9.20 10.62
C ASP A 55 9.67 -7.70 10.31
N PHE A 56 8.95 -7.36 9.22
CA PHE A 56 8.66 -5.98 8.84
C PHE A 56 7.39 -5.40 9.49
N LEU A 57 6.63 -6.23 10.21
CA LEU A 57 5.44 -5.76 10.95
C LEU A 57 5.82 -5.20 12.33
N PRO A 58 5.07 -4.24 12.87
CA PRO A 58 3.88 -3.60 12.26
C PRO A 58 4.26 -2.55 11.20
N LEU A 59 3.38 -2.37 10.20
CA LEU A 59 3.48 -1.27 9.24
C LEU A 59 2.54 -0.14 9.66
N ARG A 60 3.01 1.11 9.51
CA ARG A 60 2.24 2.30 9.87
C ARG A 60 2.12 3.24 8.67
N ASN A 61 0.97 3.90 8.56
CA ASN A 61 0.70 4.90 7.54
C ASN A 61 1.02 4.41 6.12
N VAL A 62 0.62 3.19 5.80
CA VAL A 62 0.80 2.61 4.46
C VAL A 62 -0.21 3.24 3.52
N PRO A 63 0.21 3.99 2.48
CA PRO A 63 -0.73 4.57 1.53
C PRO A 63 -1.41 3.45 0.74
N VAL A 64 -2.73 3.59 0.56
CA VAL A 64 -3.55 2.66 -0.21
C VAL A 64 -3.76 3.21 -1.61
N VAL A 65 -3.50 2.40 -2.61
CA VAL A 65 -3.79 2.69 -4.02
C VAL A 65 -4.85 1.72 -4.55
N HIS A 66 -5.80 2.27 -5.28
CA HIS A 66 -6.92 1.54 -5.87
C HIS A 66 -6.82 1.65 -7.40
N PRO A 67 -6.11 0.75 -8.07
CA PRO A 67 -6.07 0.76 -9.53
C PRO A 67 -7.43 0.32 -10.09
N ASN A 68 -7.79 0.91 -11.22
CA ASN A 68 -9.01 0.51 -11.93
C ASN A 68 -8.73 -0.75 -12.76
N ILE A 69 -8.77 -1.91 -12.10
CA ILE A 69 -8.50 -3.22 -12.73
C ILE A 69 -9.82 -3.83 -13.17
N ASP A 70 -9.98 -4.04 -14.47
CA ASP A 70 -11.12 -4.79 -15.01
C ASP A 70 -10.78 -6.29 -15.09
N LEU A 71 -11.34 -7.06 -14.16
CA LEU A 71 -11.22 -8.52 -14.10
C LEU A 71 -12.46 -9.24 -14.67
N SER A 72 -13.34 -8.55 -15.38
CA SER A 72 -14.51 -9.16 -16.00
C SER A 72 -14.15 -9.98 -17.23
N LEU A 73 -13.04 -9.67 -17.88
CA LEU A 73 -12.53 -10.38 -19.05
C LEU A 73 -11.81 -11.68 -18.65
N GLU A 74 -11.91 -12.68 -19.49
CA GLU A 74 -11.22 -13.97 -19.28
C GLU A 74 -9.70 -13.80 -19.46
N ASP A 75 -9.31 -13.10 -20.52
CA ASP A 75 -7.92 -12.78 -20.78
C ASP A 75 -7.54 -11.45 -20.12
N ILE A 76 -6.47 -11.48 -19.32
CA ILE A 76 -5.95 -10.33 -18.60
C ILE A 76 -4.70 -9.81 -19.32
N ASP A 77 -4.74 -8.57 -19.75
CA ASP A 77 -3.60 -7.88 -20.34
C ASP A 77 -2.68 -7.34 -19.23
N VAL A 78 -1.51 -7.93 -19.12
CA VAL A 78 -0.49 -7.60 -18.11
C VAL A 78 -0.04 -6.14 -18.20
N ASP A 79 0.19 -5.63 -19.40
CA ASP A 79 0.72 -4.29 -19.62
C ASP A 79 -0.33 -3.23 -19.26
N ILE A 80 -1.59 -3.46 -19.60
CA ILE A 80 -2.70 -2.57 -19.23
C ILE A 80 -2.83 -2.51 -17.71
N ILE A 81 -2.87 -3.66 -17.03
CA ILE A 81 -3.00 -3.69 -15.57
C ILE A 81 -1.79 -3.04 -14.89
N ALA A 82 -0.58 -3.31 -15.37
CA ALA A 82 0.64 -2.68 -14.83
C ALA A 82 0.59 -1.15 -14.98
N ALA A 83 0.14 -0.66 -16.14
CA ALA A 83 -0.04 0.78 -16.37
C ALA A 83 -1.07 1.41 -15.44
N GLU A 84 -2.20 0.73 -15.19
CA GLU A 84 -3.23 1.19 -14.24
C GLU A 84 -2.70 1.25 -12.80
N ILE A 85 -1.90 0.28 -12.36
CA ILE A 85 -1.25 0.31 -11.05
C ILE A 85 -0.29 1.50 -10.94
N VAL A 86 0.55 1.72 -11.95
CA VAL A 86 1.47 2.87 -11.99
C VAL A 86 0.71 4.19 -11.97
N ASN A 87 -0.37 4.29 -12.74
CA ASN A 87 -1.23 5.46 -12.78
C ASN A 87 -1.89 5.74 -11.42
N ALA A 88 -2.42 4.72 -10.75
CA ALA A 88 -3.02 4.84 -9.43
C ALA A 88 -2.00 5.36 -8.38
N CYS A 89 -0.75 4.87 -8.42
CA CYS A 89 0.32 5.40 -7.58
C CYS A 89 0.59 6.89 -7.88
N ARG A 90 0.68 7.26 -9.15
CA ARG A 90 0.92 8.65 -9.56
C ARG A 90 -0.20 9.59 -9.14
N MET A 91 -1.45 9.18 -9.30
CA MET A 91 -2.63 9.99 -8.93
C MET A 91 -2.70 10.31 -7.44
N ARG A 92 -2.08 9.48 -6.61
CA ARG A 92 -2.01 9.66 -5.15
C ARG A 92 -0.65 10.16 -4.65
N ASP A 93 0.26 10.54 -5.54
CA ASP A 93 1.64 10.93 -5.22
C ASP A 93 2.38 9.88 -4.38
N VAL A 94 2.09 8.60 -4.61
CA VAL A 94 2.75 7.48 -3.92
C VAL A 94 4.02 7.11 -4.65
N ASN A 95 5.14 7.17 -3.92
CA ASN A 95 6.40 6.66 -4.44
C ASN A 95 6.36 5.12 -4.49
N ARG A 96 6.55 4.56 -5.68
CA ARG A 96 6.52 3.10 -5.89
C ARG A 96 7.66 2.35 -5.20
N ASP A 97 8.71 3.05 -4.79
CA ASP A 97 9.86 2.46 -4.08
C ASP A 97 9.66 2.46 -2.56
N SER A 98 8.61 3.15 -2.05
CA SER A 98 8.21 3.13 -0.64
C SER A 98 7.16 2.04 -0.36
N GLN A 99 6.83 1.84 0.91
CA GLN A 99 5.74 0.95 1.29
C GLN A 99 4.42 1.41 0.63
N VAL A 100 3.63 0.46 0.15
CA VAL A 100 2.35 0.71 -0.50
C VAL A 100 1.41 -0.47 -0.29
N ALA A 101 0.13 -0.19 -0.11
CA ALA A 101 -0.95 -1.17 -0.12
C ALA A 101 -1.72 -1.06 -1.44
N LEU A 102 -1.70 -2.12 -2.22
CA LEU A 102 -2.48 -2.26 -3.44
C LEU A 102 -3.81 -2.93 -3.11
N SER A 103 -4.93 -2.24 -3.34
CA SER A 103 -6.26 -2.77 -3.03
C SER A 103 -7.13 -2.89 -4.28
N PHE A 104 -7.71 -4.06 -4.49
CA PHE A 104 -8.66 -4.32 -5.59
C PHE A 104 -9.59 -5.48 -5.25
N ALA A 105 -10.73 -5.56 -5.98
CA ALA A 105 -11.66 -6.67 -5.87
C ALA A 105 -11.36 -7.73 -6.91
N TRP A 106 -11.31 -9.00 -6.50
CA TRP A 106 -11.21 -10.12 -7.43
C TRP A 106 -12.59 -10.43 -8.04
N LYS A 107 -12.61 -10.64 -9.35
CA LYS A 107 -13.80 -11.05 -10.09
C LYS A 107 -13.49 -12.20 -11.04
N GLY A 108 -14.44 -13.12 -11.15
CA GLY A 108 -14.34 -14.27 -12.05
C GLY A 108 -13.54 -15.44 -11.47
N ASP A 109 -13.28 -16.43 -12.31
CA ASP A 109 -12.60 -17.67 -11.91
C ASP A 109 -11.14 -17.41 -11.54
N PRO A 110 -10.64 -17.89 -10.39
CA PRO A 110 -9.26 -17.74 -9.98
C PRO A 110 -8.34 -18.80 -10.63
N SER A 111 -8.39 -18.91 -11.95
CA SER A 111 -7.48 -19.80 -12.67
C SER A 111 -6.02 -19.37 -12.47
N TYR A 112 -5.10 -20.32 -12.54
CA TYR A 112 -3.67 -20.04 -12.42
C TYR A 112 -3.19 -19.00 -13.44
N GLN A 113 -3.69 -19.09 -14.68
CA GLN A 113 -3.31 -18.16 -15.75
C GLN A 113 -3.69 -16.71 -15.40
N ARG A 114 -4.89 -16.49 -14.88
CA ARG A 114 -5.34 -15.17 -14.47
C ARG A 114 -4.60 -14.64 -13.25
N LEU A 115 -4.39 -15.49 -12.24
CA LEU A 115 -3.59 -15.15 -11.06
C LEU A 115 -2.16 -14.79 -11.44
N LYS A 116 -1.57 -15.55 -12.37
CA LYS A 116 -0.21 -15.29 -12.87
C LYS A 116 -0.14 -13.97 -13.63
N ALA A 117 -1.11 -13.67 -14.49
CA ALA A 117 -1.16 -12.40 -15.22
C ALA A 117 -1.25 -11.18 -14.28
N ILE A 118 -2.08 -11.26 -13.22
CA ILE A 118 -2.14 -10.20 -12.19
C ILE A 118 -0.82 -10.12 -11.41
N ALA A 119 -0.22 -11.26 -11.07
CA ALA A 119 1.09 -11.26 -10.40
C ALA A 119 2.19 -10.62 -11.27
N ASP A 120 2.23 -10.94 -12.57
CA ASP A 120 3.17 -10.36 -13.53
C ASP A 120 2.97 -8.83 -13.65
N ALA A 121 1.73 -8.38 -13.70
CA ALA A 121 1.40 -6.95 -13.75
C ALA A 121 1.85 -6.21 -12.48
N ILE A 122 1.63 -6.79 -11.32
CA ILE A 122 2.09 -6.24 -10.03
C ILE A 122 3.62 -6.21 -9.98
N ASP A 123 4.28 -7.28 -10.41
CA ASP A 123 5.75 -7.36 -10.46
C ASP A 123 6.32 -6.28 -11.38
N GLN A 124 5.79 -6.16 -12.58
CA GLN A 124 6.19 -5.15 -13.55
C GLN A 124 5.98 -3.72 -13.05
N ALA A 125 4.87 -3.46 -12.35
CA ALA A 125 4.53 -2.12 -11.87
C ALA A 125 5.32 -1.72 -10.60
N LEU A 126 5.50 -2.62 -9.65
CA LEU A 126 5.94 -2.32 -8.30
C LEU A 126 7.20 -3.05 -7.84
N CYS A 127 7.51 -4.24 -8.40
CA CYS A 127 8.59 -5.07 -7.90
C CYS A 127 9.90 -4.83 -8.64
N ARG A 128 10.55 -3.69 -8.39
CA ARG A 128 11.87 -3.39 -8.95
C ARG A 128 12.98 -4.19 -8.23
N PRO A 129 14.10 -4.47 -8.89
CA PRO A 129 15.19 -5.26 -8.29
C PRO A 129 15.77 -4.67 -7.00
N ASP A 130 15.76 -3.35 -6.89
CA ASP A 130 16.30 -2.56 -5.78
C ASP A 130 15.24 -2.21 -4.71
N ARG A 131 13.97 -2.58 -4.92
CA ARG A 131 12.92 -2.34 -3.94
C ARG A 131 13.14 -3.19 -2.69
N ILE A 132 13.26 -2.54 -1.55
CA ILE A 132 13.35 -3.15 -0.22
C ILE A 132 12.09 -2.91 0.64
N ALA A 133 11.25 -1.95 0.24
CA ALA A 133 10.05 -1.60 0.98
C ALA A 133 8.98 -2.70 0.84
N PRO A 134 8.21 -3.00 1.92
CA PRO A 134 7.13 -3.96 1.88
C PRO A 134 6.04 -3.59 0.88
N LEU A 135 5.51 -4.61 0.20
CA LEU A 135 4.32 -4.54 -0.65
C LEU A 135 3.17 -5.23 0.06
N VAL A 136 2.13 -4.49 0.36
CA VAL A 136 0.88 -5.02 0.91
C VAL A 136 -0.13 -5.15 -0.22
N ILE A 137 -0.76 -6.30 -0.35
CA ILE A 137 -1.83 -6.56 -1.32
C ILE A 137 -3.08 -6.89 -0.53
N VAL A 138 -4.14 -6.17 -0.78
CA VAL A 138 -5.42 -6.34 -0.08
C VAL A 138 -6.49 -6.64 -1.12
N ILE A 139 -7.10 -7.82 -1.02
CA ILE A 139 -8.03 -8.31 -2.03
C ILE A 139 -9.40 -8.51 -1.40
N ASP A 140 -10.40 -7.88 -2.02
CA ASP A 140 -11.79 -8.23 -1.79
C ASP A 140 -12.09 -9.52 -2.59
N GLY A 141 -11.85 -10.65 -1.94
CA GLY A 141 -11.92 -12.00 -2.53
C GLY A 141 -11.16 -13.00 -1.67
N ASP A 142 -11.03 -14.24 -2.13
CA ASP A 142 -10.33 -15.35 -1.46
C ASP A 142 -9.21 -15.91 -2.37
N VAL A 143 -8.34 -15.03 -2.83
CA VAL A 143 -7.23 -15.39 -3.74
C VAL A 143 -5.86 -14.87 -3.29
N GLY A 144 -5.81 -14.09 -2.23
CA GLY A 144 -4.59 -13.41 -1.77
C GLY A 144 -3.47 -14.38 -1.42
N ARG A 145 -3.80 -15.52 -0.80
CA ARG A 145 -2.80 -16.54 -0.51
C ARG A 145 -2.16 -17.11 -1.77
N LEU A 146 -2.95 -17.37 -2.81
CA LEU A 146 -2.46 -17.88 -4.09
C LEU A 146 -1.63 -16.84 -4.81
N LEU A 147 -2.15 -15.63 -4.90
CA LEU A 147 -1.46 -14.50 -5.54
C LEU A 147 -0.14 -14.16 -4.82
N GLY A 148 -0.16 -14.10 -3.49
CA GLY A 148 1.04 -13.86 -2.69
C GLY A 148 2.12 -14.92 -2.91
N ARG A 149 1.73 -16.20 -3.04
CA ARG A 149 2.66 -17.30 -3.34
C ARG A 149 3.30 -17.17 -4.73
N ILE A 150 2.52 -16.80 -5.74
CA ILE A 150 3.05 -16.59 -7.11
C ILE A 150 4.04 -15.43 -7.10
N LEU A 151 3.67 -14.29 -6.52
CA LEU A 151 4.53 -13.13 -6.41
C LEU A 151 5.85 -13.42 -5.69
N ASN A 152 5.78 -14.11 -4.57
CA ASN A 152 6.97 -14.38 -3.78
C ASN A 152 7.85 -15.46 -4.40
N LYS A 153 7.27 -16.62 -4.74
CA LYS A 153 8.06 -17.80 -5.15
C LYS A 153 8.47 -17.78 -6.60
N GLU A 154 7.65 -17.22 -7.47
CA GLU A 154 7.87 -17.29 -8.91
C GLU A 154 8.51 -16.02 -9.48
N LEU A 155 8.18 -14.85 -8.92
CA LEU A 155 8.59 -13.56 -9.48
C LEU A 155 9.55 -12.78 -8.58
N ASN A 156 9.24 -12.66 -7.32
CA ASN A 156 9.84 -11.64 -6.46
C ASN A 156 11.01 -12.12 -5.59
N LYS A 157 11.39 -13.37 -5.66
CA LYS A 157 12.63 -13.95 -5.09
C LYS A 157 13.03 -13.36 -3.72
N GLY A 158 12.12 -13.39 -2.74
CA GLY A 158 12.44 -13.04 -1.35
C GLY A 158 12.25 -11.57 -0.97
N LYS A 159 11.37 -10.84 -1.64
CA LYS A 159 10.96 -9.51 -1.19
C LYS A 159 9.77 -9.60 -0.24
N TYR A 160 9.65 -8.60 0.61
CA TYR A 160 8.59 -8.52 1.61
C TYR A 160 7.22 -8.29 0.96
N VAL A 161 6.47 -9.37 0.75
CA VAL A 161 5.10 -9.35 0.24
C VAL A 161 4.16 -9.84 1.32
N LEU A 162 3.15 -9.03 1.62
CA LEU A 162 2.02 -9.37 2.48
C LEU A 162 0.76 -9.32 1.64
N SER A 163 0.06 -10.43 1.53
CA SER A 163 -1.22 -10.50 0.81
C SER A 163 -2.35 -10.89 1.75
N LEU A 164 -3.40 -10.10 1.77
CA LEU A 164 -4.54 -10.18 2.68
C LEU A 164 -5.83 -10.39 1.89
N ASP A 165 -6.68 -11.29 2.35
CA ASP A 165 -7.99 -11.58 1.77
C ASP A 165 -9.14 -10.99 2.59
N GLY A 166 -10.27 -10.76 1.91
CA GLY A 166 -11.54 -10.45 2.56
C GLY A 166 -11.60 -9.07 3.23
N VAL A 167 -10.74 -8.15 2.85
CA VAL A 167 -10.73 -6.78 3.37
C VAL A 167 -11.10 -5.81 2.26
N VAL A 168 -12.10 -4.98 2.52
CA VAL A 168 -12.54 -3.93 1.60
C VAL A 168 -11.98 -2.59 2.08
N LEU A 169 -11.16 -1.96 1.25
CA LEU A 169 -10.51 -0.68 1.56
C LEU A 169 -10.94 0.46 0.62
N SER A 170 -12.12 0.37 0.01
CA SER A 170 -12.54 1.24 -1.09
C SER A 170 -12.43 2.74 -0.82
N ASP A 171 -12.55 3.16 0.43
CA ASP A 171 -12.61 4.57 0.82
C ASP A 171 -11.42 5.02 1.68
N LEU A 172 -10.41 4.16 1.85
CA LEU A 172 -9.28 4.46 2.72
C LEU A 172 -8.07 4.96 1.92
N ASP A 173 -7.44 6.01 2.41
CA ASP A 173 -6.21 6.56 1.86
C ASP A 173 -4.96 5.94 2.48
N PHE A 174 -5.05 5.50 3.75
CA PHE A 174 -3.95 4.91 4.50
C PHE A 174 -4.44 3.78 5.40
N ILE A 175 -3.59 2.78 5.62
CA ILE A 175 -3.82 1.71 6.57
C ILE A 175 -2.62 1.50 7.49
N ASP A 176 -2.89 1.00 8.67
CA ASP A 176 -1.91 0.37 9.54
C ASP A 176 -2.04 -1.15 9.43
N VAL A 177 -0.95 -1.87 9.40
CA VAL A 177 -0.94 -3.32 9.47
C VAL A 177 -0.32 -3.72 10.80
N GLY A 178 -1.13 -4.29 11.69
CA GLY A 178 -0.72 -4.72 13.01
C GLY A 178 0.16 -5.96 13.01
N GLU A 179 0.62 -6.35 14.18
CA GLU A 179 1.32 -7.61 14.40
C GLU A 179 0.36 -8.80 14.23
N LEU A 180 0.93 -9.98 14.00
CA LEU A 180 0.15 -11.21 13.90
C LEU A 180 -0.52 -11.53 15.25
N ILE A 181 -1.84 -11.70 15.23
CA ILE A 181 -2.58 -12.19 16.39
C ILE A 181 -2.38 -13.71 16.45
N ASN A 182 -1.71 -14.20 17.47
CA ASN A 182 -1.31 -15.58 17.67
C ASN A 182 -0.26 -16.04 16.64
N PRO A 183 1.02 -15.74 16.85
CA PRO A 183 2.09 -16.39 16.10
C PRO A 183 2.01 -17.90 16.31
N PRO A 184 2.39 -18.70 15.30
CA PRO A 184 2.34 -20.16 15.38
C PRO A 184 3.26 -20.73 16.45
#